data_03b304b3121fb45cda38e5226486dc18
#
_entry.id   03b304b3121fb45cda38e5226486dc18
#
_cell.length_a   1.000
_cell.length_b   1.000
_cell.length_c   1.000
_cell.angle_alpha   90.00
_cell.angle_beta   90.00
_cell.angle_gamma   90.00
#
_symmetry.space_group_name_H-M   'P 1'
#
loop_
_entity.id
_entity.type
_entity.pdbx_description
1 polymer ?
#
loop_
_entity_poly.entity_id
_entity_poly.type
_entity_poly.pdbx_seq_one_letter_code
_entity_poly.pdbx_strand_id
1 'polypeptide(L)'
;MRVLATILAGLVGLAFGSFLNVCLSRWPTGESIVHPRSHCRSCGRTLAWWENVPLVSWLFLRGRCRSCRAWIGWRYPLVELAVGALWATVAWKYVPEIPLLPSTTINSIESGLALMAFQWLLVALAALDAEHQWLPDFLTLPGICAGLLVTFLFEARGSSFFRPAHPLGILLLRVVGILAAAGLILLIRWIYWLIRRREGIGLGDAKLMAMLAAWLGLPGALLAFGLGVVLGAIAALVLLVLPSTRKSSEGWAHIKLPLGTFLCVGGIVSSLWGQRMIDAYLRWAGF
;
A
#
# COMPACT_ATOMS: atom_id res chain seq x y z
N MET A 1 -4.78 -26.69 -8.18
CA MET A 1 -5.31 -25.85 -7.09
C MET A 1 -4.77 -24.42 -7.13
N ARG A 2 -3.47 -24.22 -7.26
CA ARG A 2 -2.83 -22.89 -7.29
C ARG A 2 -3.39 -21.94 -8.35
N VAL A 3 -3.55 -22.38 -9.61
CA VAL A 3 -4.09 -21.54 -10.69
C VAL A 3 -5.51 -21.04 -10.37
N LEU A 4 -6.39 -21.94 -9.91
CA LEU A 4 -7.75 -21.56 -9.53
C LEU A 4 -7.77 -20.56 -8.37
N ALA A 5 -6.97 -20.81 -7.33
CA ALA A 5 -6.84 -19.89 -6.20
C ALA A 5 -6.32 -18.51 -6.62
N THR A 6 -5.36 -18.46 -7.56
CA THR A 6 -4.83 -17.20 -8.11
C THR A 6 -5.90 -16.42 -8.87
N ILE A 7 -6.68 -17.09 -9.71
CA ILE A 7 -7.78 -16.45 -10.46
C ILE A 7 -8.84 -15.93 -9.49
N LEU A 8 -9.26 -16.76 -8.52
CA LEU A 8 -10.25 -16.36 -7.53
C LEU A 8 -9.77 -15.19 -6.66
N ALA A 9 -8.54 -15.25 -6.19
CA ALA A 9 -7.94 -14.15 -5.43
C ALA A 9 -7.88 -12.85 -6.24
N GLY A 10 -7.52 -12.93 -7.52
CA GLY A 10 -7.54 -11.79 -8.43
C GLY A 10 -8.93 -11.19 -8.59
N LEU A 11 -9.95 -12.03 -8.83
CA LEU A 11 -11.34 -11.57 -8.97
C LEU A 11 -11.88 -10.93 -7.68
N VAL A 12 -11.60 -11.54 -6.53
CA VAL A 12 -11.97 -10.97 -5.23
C VAL A 12 -11.19 -9.67 -5.00
N GLY A 13 -9.91 -9.62 -5.36
CA GLY A 13 -9.09 -8.41 -5.30
C GLY A 13 -9.64 -7.28 -6.16
N LEU A 14 -10.13 -7.56 -7.37
CA LEU A 14 -10.82 -6.56 -8.20
C LEU A 14 -12.06 -5.99 -7.49
N ALA A 15 -12.87 -6.85 -6.86
CA ALA A 15 -14.06 -6.40 -6.11
C ALA A 15 -13.68 -5.52 -4.91
N PHE A 16 -12.63 -5.89 -4.14
CA PHE A 16 -12.10 -5.07 -3.05
C PHE A 16 -11.46 -3.76 -3.56
N GLY A 17 -10.87 -3.76 -4.75
CA GLY A 17 -10.39 -2.55 -5.42
C GLY A 17 -11.55 -1.61 -5.80
N SER A 18 -12.66 -2.15 -6.32
CA SER A 18 -13.85 -1.36 -6.61
C SER A 18 -14.47 -0.77 -5.34
N PHE A 19 -14.55 -1.56 -4.25
CA PHE A 19 -14.95 -1.04 -2.94
C PHE A 19 -13.99 0.04 -2.43
N LEU A 20 -12.68 -0.14 -2.61
CA LEU A 20 -11.68 0.85 -2.24
C LEU A 20 -11.93 2.19 -2.96
N ASN A 21 -12.31 2.18 -4.23
CA ASN A 21 -12.67 3.40 -4.95
C ASN A 21 -13.83 4.16 -4.30
N VAL A 22 -14.81 3.46 -3.72
CA VAL A 22 -15.88 4.09 -2.92
C VAL A 22 -15.28 4.74 -1.67
N CYS A 23 -14.42 4.02 -0.95
CA CYS A 23 -13.73 4.54 0.23
C CYS A 23 -12.91 5.80 -0.09
N LEU A 24 -12.04 5.73 -1.11
CA LEU A 24 -11.18 6.83 -1.56
C LEU A 24 -11.98 8.08 -1.95
N SER A 25 -13.18 7.88 -2.43
CA SER A 25 -14.03 9.00 -2.83
C SER A 25 -14.83 9.62 -1.69
N ARG A 26 -15.03 8.90 -0.58
CA ARG A 26 -15.89 9.33 0.54
C ARG A 26 -15.12 9.70 1.80
N TRP A 27 -13.99 9.05 2.08
CA TRP A 27 -13.18 9.37 3.26
C TRP A 27 -12.74 10.83 3.35
N PRO A 28 -12.23 11.47 2.26
CA PRO A 28 -11.82 12.87 2.34
C PRO A 28 -12.96 13.84 2.61
N THR A 29 -14.20 13.48 2.24
CA THR A 29 -15.40 14.30 2.45
C THR A 29 -16.16 13.94 3.73
N GLY A 30 -15.72 12.91 4.47
CA GLY A 30 -16.41 12.44 5.68
C GLY A 30 -17.75 11.76 5.42
N GLU A 31 -18.01 11.35 4.16
CA GLU A 31 -19.26 10.69 3.79
C GLU A 31 -19.29 9.23 4.23
N SER A 32 -20.47 8.70 4.52
CA SER A 32 -20.66 7.29 4.85
C SER A 32 -20.29 6.38 3.67
N ILE A 33 -19.48 5.34 3.93
CA ILE A 33 -19.10 4.33 2.93
C ILE A 33 -20.24 3.36 2.59
N VAL A 34 -21.31 3.33 3.41
CA VAL A 34 -22.44 2.41 3.26
C VAL A 34 -23.59 3.08 2.51
N HIS A 35 -23.93 4.31 2.85
CA HIS A 35 -25.04 5.07 2.25
C HIS A 35 -24.56 6.44 1.77
N PRO A 36 -25.12 6.94 0.64
CA PRO A 36 -26.02 6.30 -0.30
C PRO A 36 -25.33 5.23 -1.15
N ARG A 37 -26.09 4.49 -1.98
CA ARG A 37 -25.55 3.56 -2.98
C ARG A 37 -24.63 4.29 -3.95
N SER A 38 -23.76 3.52 -4.66
CA SER A 38 -22.88 4.08 -5.70
C SER A 38 -23.69 4.87 -6.73
N HIS A 39 -23.26 6.08 -7.00
CA HIS A 39 -23.96 7.02 -7.91
C HIS A 39 -22.95 7.83 -8.74
N CYS A 40 -23.39 8.34 -9.87
CA CYS A 40 -22.59 9.24 -10.68
C CYS A 40 -22.44 10.59 -9.98
N ARG A 41 -21.22 11.05 -9.78
CA ARG A 41 -20.96 12.35 -9.11
C ARG A 41 -21.43 13.57 -9.91
N SER A 42 -21.60 13.43 -11.23
CA SER A 42 -22.02 14.54 -12.10
C SER A 42 -23.54 14.67 -12.21
N CYS A 43 -24.30 13.54 -12.28
CA CYS A 43 -25.75 13.59 -12.48
C CYS A 43 -26.56 12.99 -11.33
N GLY A 44 -25.91 12.48 -10.27
CA GLY A 44 -26.57 11.91 -9.10
C GLY A 44 -27.27 10.55 -9.33
N ARG A 45 -27.32 10.04 -10.57
CA ARG A 45 -27.99 8.77 -10.87
C ARG A 45 -27.31 7.60 -10.15
N THR A 46 -28.10 6.76 -9.49
CA THR A 46 -27.63 5.52 -8.87
C THR A 46 -27.17 4.53 -9.93
N LEU A 47 -26.01 3.89 -9.71
CA LEU A 47 -25.46 2.91 -10.61
C LEU A 47 -26.23 1.57 -10.49
N ALA A 48 -26.46 0.91 -11.62
CA ALA A 48 -26.96 -0.45 -11.64
C ALA A 48 -25.83 -1.42 -11.20
N TRP A 49 -26.18 -2.61 -10.71
CA TRP A 49 -25.20 -3.57 -10.20
C TRP A 49 -24.10 -3.93 -11.21
N TRP A 50 -24.46 -4.09 -12.50
CA TRP A 50 -23.51 -4.41 -13.57
C TRP A 50 -22.60 -3.22 -13.96
N GLU A 51 -22.98 -1.98 -13.63
CA GLU A 51 -22.15 -0.79 -13.82
C GLU A 51 -21.05 -0.70 -12.75
N ASN A 52 -21.11 -1.54 -11.72
CA ASN A 52 -20.09 -1.68 -10.66
C ASN A 52 -19.22 -2.92 -10.84
N VAL A 53 -19.37 -3.69 -11.93
CA VAL A 53 -18.46 -4.82 -12.20
C VAL A 53 -17.06 -4.28 -12.50
N PRO A 54 -16.05 -4.65 -11.67
CA PRO A 54 -14.73 -4.05 -11.76
C PRO A 54 -14.11 -4.23 -13.14
N LEU A 55 -13.41 -3.23 -13.65
CA LEU A 55 -12.77 -3.14 -14.97
C LEU A 55 -13.75 -3.28 -16.13
N VAL A 56 -14.61 -4.30 -16.11
CA VAL A 56 -15.52 -4.64 -17.21
C VAL A 56 -16.47 -3.49 -17.50
N SER A 57 -17.12 -2.93 -16.47
CA SER A 57 -18.06 -1.81 -16.64
C SER A 57 -17.37 -0.57 -17.20
N TRP A 58 -16.15 -0.27 -16.72
CA TRP A 58 -15.38 0.88 -17.19
C TRP A 58 -14.98 0.71 -18.68
N LEU A 59 -14.52 -0.47 -19.07
CA LEU A 59 -14.17 -0.77 -20.46
C LEU A 59 -15.41 -0.71 -21.39
N PHE A 60 -16.51 -1.33 -20.95
CA PHE A 60 -17.76 -1.39 -21.73
C PHE A 60 -18.37 0.01 -21.93
N LEU A 61 -18.33 0.85 -20.91
CA LEU A 61 -18.80 2.23 -20.93
C LEU A 61 -17.75 3.22 -21.46
N ARG A 62 -16.57 2.73 -21.89
CA ARG A 62 -15.46 3.55 -22.38
C ARG A 62 -15.08 4.69 -21.42
N GLY A 63 -15.08 4.40 -20.11
CA GLY A 63 -14.77 5.35 -19.07
C GLY A 63 -15.78 6.49 -18.91
N ARG A 64 -17.05 6.32 -19.32
CA ARG A 64 -18.07 7.38 -19.28
C ARG A 64 -19.34 6.92 -18.58
N CYS A 65 -19.99 7.86 -17.89
CA CYS A 65 -21.30 7.61 -17.31
C CYS A 65 -22.32 7.26 -18.42
N ARG A 66 -23.13 6.24 -18.20
CA ARG A 66 -24.17 5.81 -19.16
C ARG A 66 -25.20 6.90 -19.45
N SER A 67 -25.56 7.72 -18.46
CA SER A 67 -26.60 8.75 -18.59
C SER A 67 -26.06 10.08 -19.07
N CYS A 68 -25.13 10.69 -18.34
CA CYS A 68 -24.65 12.05 -18.62
C CYS A 68 -23.35 12.09 -19.43
N ARG A 69 -22.73 10.94 -19.77
CA ARG A 69 -21.48 10.83 -20.50
C ARG A 69 -20.27 11.48 -19.83
N ALA A 70 -20.41 11.94 -18.58
CA ALA A 70 -19.29 12.46 -17.81
C ALA A 70 -18.17 11.43 -17.72
N TRP A 71 -16.91 11.91 -17.80
CA TRP A 71 -15.73 11.07 -17.75
C TRP A 71 -15.53 10.44 -16.35
N ILE A 72 -15.26 9.14 -16.32
CA ILE A 72 -14.86 8.38 -15.14
C ILE A 72 -13.35 8.24 -15.18
N GLY A 73 -12.65 8.91 -14.26
CA GLY A 73 -11.18 8.99 -14.23
C GLY A 73 -10.47 7.64 -14.24
N TRP A 74 -9.22 7.63 -14.72
CA TRP A 74 -8.36 6.46 -14.78
C TRP A 74 -8.04 5.84 -13.41
N ARG A 75 -8.20 6.60 -12.32
CA ARG A 75 -8.02 6.09 -10.96
C ARG A 75 -8.83 4.81 -10.72
N TYR A 76 -10.10 4.80 -11.16
CA TYR A 76 -11.00 3.68 -10.90
C TYR A 76 -10.45 2.35 -11.42
N PRO A 77 -10.19 2.16 -12.71
CA PRO A 77 -9.63 0.91 -13.21
C PRO A 77 -8.20 0.64 -12.72
N LEU A 78 -7.40 1.66 -12.43
CA LEU A 78 -6.05 1.47 -11.92
C LEU A 78 -6.03 0.89 -10.50
N VAL A 79 -6.86 1.40 -9.59
CA VAL A 79 -6.99 0.88 -8.22
C VAL A 79 -7.53 -0.54 -8.24
N GLU A 80 -8.56 -0.82 -9.05
CA GLU A 80 -9.13 -2.15 -9.20
C GLU A 80 -8.08 -3.15 -9.71
N LEU A 81 -7.37 -2.79 -10.77
CA LEU A 81 -6.32 -3.62 -11.35
C LEU A 81 -5.15 -3.84 -10.38
N ALA A 82 -4.74 -2.79 -9.67
CA ALA A 82 -3.65 -2.88 -8.68
C ALA A 82 -3.98 -3.90 -7.59
N VAL A 83 -5.15 -3.77 -6.95
CA VAL A 83 -5.56 -4.71 -5.88
C VAL A 83 -5.74 -6.12 -6.43
N GLY A 84 -6.38 -6.28 -7.60
CA GLY A 84 -6.58 -7.58 -8.24
C GLY A 84 -5.27 -8.29 -8.58
N ALA A 85 -4.33 -7.56 -9.20
CA ALA A 85 -3.01 -8.09 -9.57
C ALA A 85 -2.15 -8.45 -8.34
N LEU A 86 -2.16 -7.60 -7.31
CA LEU A 86 -1.45 -7.86 -6.07
C LEU A 86 -1.97 -9.12 -5.36
N TRP A 87 -3.28 -9.26 -5.23
CA TRP A 87 -3.88 -10.43 -4.59
C TRP A 87 -3.67 -11.71 -5.39
N ALA A 88 -3.74 -11.66 -6.72
CA ALA A 88 -3.36 -12.76 -7.58
C ALA A 88 -1.89 -13.16 -7.39
N THR A 89 -0.97 -12.18 -7.30
CA THR A 89 0.46 -12.43 -7.06
C THR A 89 0.71 -13.08 -5.70
N VAL A 90 0.01 -12.62 -4.65
CA VAL A 90 0.10 -13.23 -3.32
C VAL A 90 -0.43 -14.67 -3.35
N ALA A 91 -1.58 -14.93 -3.95
CA ALA A 91 -2.12 -16.28 -4.04
C ALA A 91 -1.18 -17.20 -4.82
N TRP A 92 -0.61 -16.73 -5.92
CA TRP A 92 0.39 -17.48 -6.68
C TRP A 92 1.61 -17.86 -5.84
N LYS A 93 2.04 -16.98 -4.95
CA LYS A 93 3.24 -17.17 -4.12
C LYS A 93 2.99 -18.06 -2.91
N TYR A 94 1.84 -17.91 -2.24
CA TYR A 94 1.55 -18.51 -0.94
C TYR A 94 0.68 -19.77 -1.01
N VAL A 95 -0.07 -20.01 -2.11
CA VAL A 95 -0.84 -21.25 -2.27
C VAL A 95 0.06 -22.32 -2.88
N PRO A 96 0.31 -23.42 -2.18
CA PRO A 96 1.14 -24.51 -2.70
C PRO A 96 0.45 -25.23 -3.87
N GLU A 97 1.24 -25.76 -4.80
CA GLU A 97 0.71 -26.56 -5.93
C GLU A 97 0.16 -27.89 -5.45
N ILE A 98 0.88 -28.53 -4.55
CA ILE A 98 0.52 -29.79 -3.90
C ILE A 98 0.23 -29.49 -2.45
N PRO A 99 -0.88 -30.02 -1.87
CA PRO A 99 -1.13 -29.86 -0.45
C PRO A 99 0.03 -30.46 0.37
N LEU A 100 0.64 -29.59 1.17
CA LEU A 100 1.65 -29.98 2.16
C LEU A 100 0.94 -30.52 3.41
N LEU A 101 1.69 -30.73 4.48
CA LEU A 101 1.10 -31.02 5.79
C LEU A 101 0.04 -29.95 6.12
N PRO A 102 -1.12 -30.33 6.70
CA PRO A 102 -2.24 -29.40 6.94
C PRO A 102 -1.82 -28.11 7.66
N SER A 103 -0.93 -28.22 8.66
CA SER A 103 -0.44 -27.06 9.42
C SER A 103 0.37 -26.07 8.56
N THR A 104 1.25 -26.55 7.68
CA THR A 104 2.05 -25.68 6.80
C THR A 104 1.20 -25.01 5.74
N THR A 105 0.21 -25.71 5.21
CA THR A 105 -0.73 -25.16 4.22
C THR A 105 -1.59 -24.07 4.85
N ILE A 106 -2.12 -24.29 6.06
CA ILE A 106 -2.91 -23.28 6.80
C ILE A 106 -2.07 -22.05 7.08
N ASN A 107 -0.85 -22.20 7.61
CA ASN A 107 0.04 -21.07 7.90
C ASN A 107 0.38 -20.26 6.63
N SER A 108 0.59 -20.91 5.50
CA SER A 108 0.84 -20.24 4.23
C SER A 108 -0.37 -19.42 3.75
N ILE A 109 -1.57 -19.97 3.85
CA ILE A 109 -2.80 -19.28 3.46
C ILE A 109 -3.06 -18.07 4.39
N GLU A 110 -2.94 -18.25 5.70
CA GLU A 110 -3.10 -17.15 6.66
C GLU A 110 -2.10 -16.02 6.41
N SER A 111 -0.83 -16.37 6.15
CA SER A 111 0.21 -15.38 5.79
C SER A 111 -0.17 -14.63 4.50
N GLY A 112 -0.68 -15.35 3.50
CA GLY A 112 -1.17 -14.75 2.27
C GLY A 112 -2.33 -13.78 2.50
N LEU A 113 -3.33 -14.16 3.30
CA LEU A 113 -4.47 -13.30 3.63
C LEU A 113 -4.05 -12.04 4.39
N ALA A 114 -3.15 -12.18 5.38
CA ALA A 114 -2.60 -11.03 6.10
C ALA A 114 -1.87 -10.07 5.15
N LEU A 115 -1.08 -10.61 4.22
CA LEU A 115 -0.37 -9.81 3.23
C LEU A 115 -1.32 -9.12 2.24
N MET A 116 -2.40 -9.78 1.82
CA MET A 116 -3.45 -9.18 0.99
C MET A 116 -4.11 -7.98 1.68
N ALA A 117 -4.43 -8.11 2.97
CA ALA A 117 -4.98 -7.01 3.77
C ALA A 117 -3.98 -5.84 3.88
N PHE A 118 -2.71 -6.14 4.14
CA PHE A 118 -1.66 -5.12 4.19
C PHE A 118 -1.48 -4.39 2.86
N GLN A 119 -1.45 -5.12 1.74
CA GLN A 119 -1.33 -4.52 0.42
C GLN A 119 -2.54 -3.65 0.06
N TRP A 120 -3.75 -4.06 0.47
CA TRP A 120 -4.95 -3.24 0.31
C TRP A 120 -4.82 -1.91 1.07
N LEU A 121 -4.32 -1.94 2.31
CA LEU A 121 -4.02 -0.72 3.08
C LEU A 121 -2.98 0.16 2.38
N LEU A 122 -1.92 -0.42 1.84
CA LEU A 122 -0.89 0.34 1.13
C LEU A 122 -1.43 0.98 -0.15
N VAL A 123 -2.27 0.29 -0.93
CA VAL A 123 -2.92 0.88 -2.11
C VAL A 123 -3.87 2.01 -1.71
N ALA A 124 -4.61 1.84 -0.60
CA ALA A 124 -5.49 2.88 -0.06
C ALA A 124 -4.69 4.14 0.31
N LEU A 125 -3.63 3.98 1.09
CA LEU A 125 -2.77 5.09 1.53
C LEU A 125 -2.03 5.74 0.36
N ALA A 126 -1.55 4.95 -0.60
CA ALA A 126 -0.91 5.46 -1.81
C ALA A 126 -1.84 6.35 -2.63
N ALA A 127 -3.10 5.92 -2.82
CA ALA A 127 -4.08 6.69 -3.57
C ALA A 127 -4.50 7.97 -2.84
N LEU A 128 -4.71 7.91 -1.51
CA LEU A 128 -5.04 9.08 -0.69
C LEU A 128 -3.90 10.10 -0.67
N ASP A 129 -2.66 9.63 -0.54
CA ASP A 129 -1.49 10.51 -0.54
C ASP A 129 -1.26 11.14 -1.93
N ALA A 130 -1.43 10.36 -3.01
CA ALA A 130 -1.29 10.86 -4.37
C ALA A 130 -2.30 11.94 -4.74
N GLU A 131 -3.55 11.83 -4.27
CA GLU A 131 -4.63 12.77 -4.61
C GLU A 131 -4.76 13.93 -3.61
N HIS A 132 -4.57 13.65 -2.32
CA HIS A 132 -4.89 14.59 -1.24
C HIS A 132 -3.70 14.94 -0.35
N GLN A 133 -2.53 14.30 -0.55
CA GLN A 133 -1.37 14.42 0.35
C GLN A 133 -1.77 14.17 1.82
N TRP A 134 -2.59 13.16 2.02
CA TRP A 134 -3.22 12.86 3.30
C TRP A 134 -3.08 11.38 3.66
N LEU A 135 -2.47 11.13 4.79
CA LEU A 135 -2.30 9.80 5.40
C LEU A 135 -3.14 9.74 6.68
N PRO A 136 -4.39 9.24 6.62
CA PRO A 136 -5.31 9.31 7.75
C PRO A 136 -4.94 8.37 8.89
N ASP A 137 -5.08 8.87 10.12
CA ASP A 137 -4.76 8.13 11.35
C ASP A 137 -5.64 6.90 11.55
N PHE A 138 -6.89 6.95 11.08
CA PHE A 138 -7.82 5.82 11.17
C PHE A 138 -7.44 4.62 10.29
N LEU A 139 -6.48 4.76 9.36
CA LEU A 139 -5.88 3.66 8.60
C LEU A 139 -4.48 3.32 9.13
N THR A 140 -3.64 4.32 9.40
CA THR A 140 -2.24 4.10 9.79
C THR A 140 -2.12 3.51 11.20
N LEU A 141 -2.86 4.02 12.19
CA LEU A 141 -2.76 3.52 13.55
C LEU A 141 -3.34 2.10 13.71
N PRO A 142 -4.56 1.78 13.23
CA PRO A 142 -5.01 0.39 13.22
C PRO A 142 -4.12 -0.52 12.38
N GLY A 143 -3.52 0.01 11.29
CA GLY A 143 -2.55 -0.71 10.48
C GLY A 143 -1.30 -1.12 11.26
N ILE A 144 -0.77 -0.26 12.14
CA ILE A 144 0.34 -0.60 13.05
C ILE A 144 -0.09 -1.71 14.02
N CYS A 145 -1.26 -1.56 14.66
CA CYS A 145 -1.78 -2.56 15.59
C CYS A 145 -1.99 -3.92 14.91
N ALA A 146 -2.56 -3.91 13.69
CA ALA A 146 -2.76 -5.13 12.90
C ALA A 146 -1.43 -5.82 12.57
N GLY A 147 -0.40 -5.06 12.18
CA GLY A 147 0.94 -5.60 11.90
C GLY A 147 1.58 -6.25 13.13
N LEU A 148 1.47 -5.61 14.30
CA LEU A 148 1.95 -6.18 15.56
C LEU A 148 1.17 -7.45 15.92
N LEU A 149 -0.15 -7.44 15.79
CA LEU A 149 -1.00 -8.58 16.09
C LEU A 149 -0.66 -9.77 15.17
N VAL A 150 -0.56 -9.53 13.87
CA VAL A 150 -0.19 -10.56 12.88
C VAL A 150 1.18 -11.15 13.23
N THR A 151 2.17 -10.31 13.49
CA THR A 151 3.51 -10.76 13.89
C THR A 151 3.44 -11.64 15.15
N PHE A 152 2.72 -11.18 16.19
CA PHE A 152 2.58 -11.94 17.44
C PHE A 152 1.90 -13.30 17.23
N LEU A 153 0.83 -13.36 16.43
CA LEU A 153 0.10 -14.61 16.16
C LEU A 153 0.94 -15.62 15.39
N PHE A 154 1.76 -15.18 14.41
CA PHE A 154 2.63 -16.07 13.66
C PHE A 154 3.81 -16.56 14.49
N GLU A 155 4.41 -15.71 15.30
CA GLU A 155 5.50 -16.08 16.20
C GLU A 155 5.05 -17.01 17.33
N ALA A 156 3.87 -16.77 17.90
CA ALA A 156 3.30 -17.63 18.95
C ALA A 156 3.05 -19.07 18.46
N ARG A 157 2.88 -19.28 17.14
CA ARG A 157 2.72 -20.60 16.52
C ARG A 157 4.02 -21.26 16.11
N GLY A 158 5.18 -20.64 16.42
CA GLY A 158 6.52 -21.20 16.12
C GLY A 158 6.85 -21.27 14.62
N SER A 159 6.20 -20.43 13.80
CA SER A 159 6.39 -20.40 12.36
C SER A 159 7.61 -19.58 11.91
N SER A 160 8.39 -19.02 12.84
CA SER A 160 9.59 -18.27 12.49
C SER A 160 10.83 -19.14 12.36
N PHE A 161 11.61 -18.83 11.32
CA PHE A 161 12.87 -19.49 10.97
C PHE A 161 13.99 -19.21 11.99
N PHE A 162 13.82 -18.20 12.84
CA PHE A 162 14.70 -17.92 13.96
C PHE A 162 14.16 -18.65 15.21
N ARG A 163 14.99 -19.52 15.82
CA ARG A 163 14.67 -20.17 17.10
C ARG A 163 14.10 -19.13 18.06
N PRO A 164 12.92 -19.36 18.66
CA PRO A 164 12.27 -18.36 19.47
C PRO A 164 13.07 -18.12 20.75
N ALA A 165 13.82 -17.04 20.77
CA ALA A 165 13.97 -16.33 22.01
C ALA A 165 12.54 -15.87 22.36
N HIS A 166 12.06 -16.03 23.58
CA HIS A 166 10.76 -15.68 24.09
C HIS A 166 9.88 -14.78 23.19
N PRO A 167 8.58 -15.06 22.96
CA PRO A 167 7.71 -14.26 22.07
C PRO A 167 7.68 -12.77 22.46
N LEU A 168 7.90 -12.45 23.73
CA LEU A 168 8.13 -11.09 24.22
C LEU A 168 9.39 -10.42 23.64
N GLY A 169 10.47 -11.15 23.44
CA GLY A 169 11.70 -10.59 22.87
C GLY A 169 11.52 -10.17 21.40
N ILE A 170 10.77 -10.94 20.63
CA ILE A 170 10.46 -10.60 19.23
C ILE A 170 9.52 -9.40 19.16
N LEU A 171 8.52 -9.34 20.03
CA LEU A 171 7.61 -8.20 20.12
C LEU A 171 8.38 -6.91 20.49
N LEU A 172 9.29 -6.99 21.46
CA LEU A 172 10.16 -5.85 21.82
C LEU A 172 11.01 -5.41 20.64
N LEU A 173 11.63 -6.35 19.92
CA LEU A 173 12.42 -6.03 18.71
C LEU A 173 11.57 -5.36 17.64
N ARG A 174 10.31 -5.79 17.46
CA ARG A 174 9.37 -5.13 16.53
C ARG A 174 9.02 -3.72 16.98
N VAL A 175 8.73 -3.52 18.27
CA VAL A 175 8.45 -2.18 18.81
C VAL A 175 9.65 -1.25 18.65
N VAL A 176 10.87 -1.73 18.95
CA VAL A 176 12.10 -0.97 18.69
C VAL A 176 12.24 -0.63 17.21
N GLY A 177 11.96 -1.58 16.32
CA GLY A 177 11.98 -1.35 14.87
C GLY A 177 10.96 -0.30 14.41
N ILE A 178 9.76 -0.30 14.98
CA ILE A 178 8.71 0.70 14.73
C ILE A 178 9.19 2.09 15.15
N LEU A 179 9.73 2.20 16.37
CA LEU A 179 10.23 3.46 16.91
C LEU A 179 11.44 3.97 16.10
N ALA A 180 12.33 3.08 15.70
CA ALA A 180 13.49 3.42 14.88
C ALA A 180 13.07 3.90 13.48
N ALA A 181 12.11 3.22 12.82
CA ALA A 181 11.61 3.61 11.51
C ALA A 181 10.87 4.95 11.53
N ALA A 182 10.00 5.18 12.52
CA ALA A 182 9.35 6.46 12.74
C ALA A 182 10.37 7.56 13.09
N GLY A 183 11.30 7.25 14.00
CA GLY A 183 12.37 8.14 14.44
C GLY A 183 13.28 8.60 13.31
N LEU A 184 13.56 7.74 12.34
CA LEU A 184 14.32 8.10 11.14
C LEU A 184 13.64 9.24 10.36
N ILE A 185 12.35 9.14 10.10
CA ILE A 185 11.60 10.20 9.38
C ILE A 185 11.53 11.47 10.22
N LEU A 186 11.28 11.34 11.53
CA LEU A 186 11.26 12.51 12.44
C LEU A 186 12.62 13.19 12.52
N LEU A 187 13.71 12.43 12.51
CA LEU A 187 15.08 12.95 12.48
C LEU A 187 15.35 13.71 11.17
N ILE A 188 14.99 13.12 10.01
CA ILE A 188 15.14 13.78 8.71
C ILE A 188 14.32 15.08 8.68
N ARG A 189 13.05 15.04 9.16
CA ARG A 189 12.18 16.22 9.28
C ARG A 189 12.82 17.29 10.16
N TRP A 190 13.38 16.93 11.33
CA TRP A 190 14.02 17.85 12.26
C TRP A 190 15.26 18.49 11.65
N ILE A 191 16.15 17.70 11.03
CA ILE A 191 17.35 18.18 10.33
C ILE A 191 16.95 19.17 9.21
N TYR A 192 15.95 18.80 8.40
CA TYR A 192 15.47 19.67 7.33
C TYR A 192 14.92 21.00 7.87
N TRP A 193 14.14 20.93 8.95
CA TRP A 193 13.62 22.13 9.62
C TRP A 193 14.76 23.00 10.17
N LEU A 194 15.81 22.41 10.75
CA LEU A 194 16.95 23.13 11.28
C LEU A 194 17.67 23.93 10.18
N ILE A 195 17.84 23.34 8.99
CA ILE A 195 18.57 23.93 7.87
C ILE A 195 17.70 24.94 7.09
N ARG A 196 16.46 24.56 6.80
CA ARG A 196 15.59 25.33 5.88
C ARG A 196 14.55 26.18 6.59
N ARG A 197 14.33 25.98 7.88
CA ARG A 197 13.28 26.63 8.69
C ARG A 197 11.88 26.46 8.10
N ARG A 198 11.63 25.39 7.36
CA ARG A 198 10.35 25.02 6.73
C ARG A 198 10.09 23.55 6.96
N GLU A 199 8.81 23.17 7.02
CA GLU A 199 8.43 21.76 7.11
C GLU A 199 8.53 21.11 5.73
N GLY A 200 9.38 20.07 5.61
CA GLY A 200 9.62 19.37 4.34
C GLY A 200 8.92 18.01 4.24
N ILE A 201 8.73 17.34 5.38
CA ILE A 201 8.16 15.97 5.45
C ILE A 201 7.01 15.96 6.45
N GLY A 202 5.91 15.27 6.10
CA GLY A 202 4.72 15.16 6.93
C GLY A 202 4.90 14.22 8.14
N LEU A 203 4.14 14.46 9.22
CA LEU A 203 4.03 13.49 10.32
C LEU A 203 3.37 12.18 9.88
N GLY A 204 2.55 12.22 8.83
CA GLY A 204 1.93 11.05 8.22
C GLY A 204 2.95 10.03 7.71
N ASP A 205 4.05 10.51 7.10
CA ASP A 205 5.13 9.65 6.60
C ASP A 205 5.84 8.89 7.73
N ALA A 206 6.00 9.51 8.91
CA ALA A 206 6.54 8.84 10.08
C ALA A 206 5.62 7.71 10.59
N LYS A 207 4.29 7.94 10.60
CA LYS A 207 3.31 6.91 10.96
C LYS A 207 3.25 5.79 9.92
N LEU A 208 3.35 6.12 8.63
CA LEU A 208 3.44 5.15 7.55
C LEU A 208 4.70 4.28 7.70
N MET A 209 5.86 4.87 7.99
CA MET A 209 7.09 4.11 8.23
C MET A 209 6.99 3.20 9.48
N ALA A 210 6.33 3.67 10.54
CA ALA A 210 5.99 2.84 11.69
C ALA A 210 5.14 1.63 11.30
N MET A 211 4.12 1.84 10.46
CA MET A 211 3.27 0.77 9.94
C MET A 211 4.06 -0.22 9.07
N LEU A 212 4.91 0.27 8.16
CA LEU A 212 5.79 -0.59 7.35
C LEU A 212 6.70 -1.45 8.24
N ALA A 213 7.27 -0.88 9.31
CA ALA A 213 8.12 -1.62 10.24
C ALA A 213 7.32 -2.64 11.08
N ALA A 214 6.07 -2.36 11.42
CA ALA A 214 5.19 -3.31 12.12
C ALA A 214 4.94 -4.57 11.30
N TRP A 215 4.76 -4.44 9.98
CA TRP A 215 4.47 -5.55 9.07
C TRP A 215 5.74 -6.22 8.52
N LEU A 216 6.72 -5.45 8.09
CA LEU A 216 7.89 -5.94 7.35
C LEU A 216 9.14 -6.09 8.22
N GLY A 217 9.09 -5.60 9.47
CA GLY A 217 10.27 -5.43 10.30
C GLY A 217 11.13 -4.25 9.84
N LEU A 218 12.12 -3.89 10.66
CA LEU A 218 13.00 -2.76 10.37
C LEU A 218 13.75 -2.90 9.04
N PRO A 219 14.37 -4.06 8.70
CA PRO A 219 15.06 -4.19 7.40
C PRO A 219 14.13 -4.01 6.20
N GLY A 220 12.92 -4.58 6.24
CA GLY A 220 11.92 -4.43 5.18
C GLY A 220 11.39 -3.01 5.05
N ALA A 221 11.21 -2.30 6.17
CA ALA A 221 10.80 -0.90 6.18
C ALA A 221 11.90 0.03 5.62
N LEU A 222 13.17 -0.21 5.97
CA LEU A 222 14.30 0.53 5.41
C LEU A 222 14.47 0.29 3.90
N LEU A 223 14.26 -0.95 3.45
CA LEU A 223 14.23 -1.27 2.02
C LEU A 223 13.09 -0.52 1.32
N ALA A 224 11.88 -0.52 1.90
CA ALA A 224 10.74 0.22 1.37
C ALA A 224 11.03 1.72 1.30
N PHE A 225 11.68 2.29 2.31
CA PHE A 225 12.12 3.68 2.33
C PHE A 225 13.11 3.98 1.21
N GLY A 226 14.16 3.17 1.08
CA GLY A 226 15.17 3.34 0.02
C GLY A 226 14.54 3.28 -1.38
N LEU A 227 13.67 2.29 -1.63
CA LEU A 227 12.92 2.17 -2.88
C LEU A 227 12.02 3.38 -3.12
N GLY A 228 11.30 3.83 -2.09
CA GLY A 228 10.44 5.00 -2.15
C GLY A 228 11.20 6.28 -2.51
N VAL A 229 12.35 6.50 -1.90
CA VAL A 229 13.24 7.65 -2.21
C VAL A 229 13.73 7.59 -3.64
N VAL A 230 14.18 6.44 -4.12
CA VAL A 230 14.64 6.26 -5.51
C VAL A 230 13.51 6.51 -6.49
N LEU A 231 12.33 5.94 -6.27
CA LEU A 231 11.15 6.15 -7.12
C LEU A 231 10.71 7.63 -7.12
N GLY A 232 10.70 8.26 -5.96
CA GLY A 232 10.40 9.69 -5.84
C GLY A 232 11.41 10.56 -6.59
N ALA A 233 12.71 10.24 -6.49
CA ALA A 233 13.77 10.95 -7.22
C ALA A 233 13.63 10.76 -8.75
N ILE A 234 13.32 9.55 -9.21
CA ILE A 234 13.04 9.28 -10.63
C ILE A 234 11.83 10.09 -11.10
N ALA A 235 10.74 10.07 -10.35
CA ALA A 235 9.54 10.84 -10.67
C ALA A 235 9.83 12.35 -10.74
N ALA A 236 10.62 12.89 -9.79
CA ALA A 236 11.06 14.27 -9.81
C ALA A 236 11.87 14.59 -11.08
N LEU A 237 12.83 13.73 -11.44
CA LEU A 237 13.64 13.89 -12.65
C LEU A 237 12.79 13.86 -13.92
N VAL A 238 11.85 12.94 -14.02
CA VAL A 238 10.93 12.85 -15.18
C VAL A 238 10.11 14.13 -15.31
N LEU A 239 9.57 14.65 -14.22
CA LEU A 239 8.83 15.91 -14.22
C LEU A 239 9.70 17.10 -14.62
N LEU A 240 10.99 17.09 -14.28
CA LEU A 240 11.96 18.09 -14.66
C LEU A 240 12.23 18.14 -16.18
N VAL A 241 12.21 16.98 -16.82
CA VAL A 241 12.51 16.86 -18.27
C VAL A 241 11.28 17.16 -19.14
N LEU A 242 10.06 16.98 -18.62
CA LEU A 242 8.83 17.20 -19.38
C LEU A 242 8.58 18.69 -19.67
N PRO A 243 8.46 19.11 -20.96
CA PRO A 243 8.32 20.52 -21.33
C PRO A 243 7.05 21.19 -20.83
N SER A 244 5.99 20.41 -20.53
CA SER A 244 4.69 20.92 -20.07
C SER A 244 4.74 21.57 -18.69
N THR A 245 5.70 21.19 -17.84
CA THR A 245 5.87 21.76 -16.49
C THR A 245 6.64 23.09 -16.52
N ARG A 246 7.31 23.43 -17.62
CA ARG A 246 8.07 24.69 -17.77
C ARG A 246 7.19 25.92 -18.03
N LYS A 247 5.93 25.75 -18.41
CA LYS A 247 5.03 26.86 -18.82
C LYS A 247 4.22 27.48 -17.67
N SER A 248 4.19 26.91 -16.48
CA SER A 248 3.58 27.55 -15.32
C SER A 248 4.59 28.51 -14.69
N SER A 249 4.26 29.80 -14.66
CA SER A 249 5.05 30.89 -14.08
C SER A 249 5.25 30.79 -12.56
N GLU A 250 4.67 29.80 -11.90
CA GLU A 250 4.91 29.45 -10.52
C GLU A 250 6.05 28.44 -10.44
N GLY A 251 7.15 28.90 -9.87
CA GLY A 251 8.44 28.19 -9.85
C GLY A 251 8.34 26.77 -9.31
N TRP A 252 9.19 25.89 -9.78
CA TRP A 252 9.44 24.48 -9.46
C TRP A 252 9.38 24.10 -7.96
N ALA A 253 9.59 25.09 -7.07
CA ALA A 253 9.57 24.91 -5.63
C ALA A 253 8.19 24.55 -5.04
N HIS A 254 7.13 24.57 -5.81
CA HIS A 254 5.76 24.34 -5.34
C HIS A 254 5.17 22.97 -5.71
N ILE A 255 5.86 22.15 -6.51
CA ILE A 255 5.39 20.79 -6.81
C ILE A 255 5.72 19.90 -5.61
N LYS A 256 4.74 19.73 -4.73
CA LYS A 256 4.85 18.78 -3.63
C LYS A 256 4.69 17.36 -4.16
N LEU A 257 5.77 16.58 -4.17
CA LEU A 257 5.70 15.15 -4.50
C LEU A 257 5.14 14.38 -3.30
N PRO A 258 4.17 13.48 -3.52
CA PRO A 258 3.58 12.67 -2.45
C PRO A 258 4.58 11.58 -2.03
N LEU A 259 5.37 11.82 -0.98
CA LEU A 259 6.37 10.86 -0.49
C LEU A 259 5.69 9.56 -0.01
N GLY A 260 4.56 9.67 0.67
CA GLY A 260 3.81 8.51 1.17
C GLY A 260 3.40 7.55 0.06
N THR A 261 3.05 8.05 -1.12
CA THR A 261 2.74 7.21 -2.30
C THR A 261 3.94 6.35 -2.68
N PHE A 262 5.14 6.93 -2.78
CA PHE A 262 6.35 6.19 -3.13
C PHE A 262 6.78 5.22 -2.03
N LEU A 263 6.59 5.58 -0.76
CA LEU A 263 6.81 4.69 0.38
C LEU A 263 5.86 3.48 0.33
N CYS A 264 4.59 3.69 0.00
CA CYS A 264 3.62 2.59 -0.17
C CYS A 264 4.03 1.65 -1.31
N VAL A 265 4.45 2.18 -2.47
CA VAL A 265 4.95 1.36 -3.58
C VAL A 265 6.20 0.58 -3.16
N GLY A 266 7.16 1.23 -2.50
CA GLY A 266 8.32 0.58 -1.90
C GLY A 266 7.93 -0.52 -0.91
N GLY A 267 6.92 -0.28 -0.08
CA GLY A 267 6.34 -1.25 0.86
C GLY A 267 5.73 -2.47 0.16
N ILE A 268 5.00 -2.26 -0.93
CA ILE A 268 4.45 -3.35 -1.75
C ILE A 268 5.58 -4.20 -2.34
N VAL A 269 6.59 -3.59 -2.94
CA VAL A 269 7.75 -4.30 -3.48
C VAL A 269 8.50 -5.05 -2.39
N SER A 270 8.77 -4.39 -1.26
CA SER A 270 9.43 -5.01 -0.10
C SER A 270 8.62 -6.17 0.48
N SER A 271 7.29 -6.09 0.50
CA SER A 271 6.41 -7.16 0.98
C SER A 271 6.47 -8.43 0.11
N LEU A 272 6.66 -8.26 -1.20
CA LEU A 272 6.69 -9.37 -2.16
C LEU A 272 8.10 -9.96 -2.35
N TRP A 273 9.10 -9.11 -2.44
CA TRP A 273 10.46 -9.52 -2.81
C TRP A 273 11.54 -9.07 -1.81
N GLY A 274 11.17 -8.40 -0.71
CA GLY A 274 12.11 -7.76 0.21
C GLY A 274 13.15 -8.73 0.75
N GLN A 275 12.76 -9.93 1.18
CA GLN A 275 13.71 -10.92 1.70
C GLN A 275 14.75 -11.30 0.64
N ARG A 276 14.31 -11.56 -0.61
CA ARG A 276 15.24 -11.90 -1.70
C ARG A 276 16.22 -10.77 -2.02
N MET A 277 15.74 -9.53 -1.95
CA MET A 277 16.57 -8.33 -2.20
C MET A 277 17.59 -8.13 -1.07
N ILE A 278 17.15 -8.30 0.18
CA ILE A 278 18.03 -8.20 1.35
C ILE A 278 19.09 -9.31 1.32
N ASP A 279 18.69 -10.56 1.06
CA ASP A 279 19.62 -11.69 0.97
C ASP A 279 20.63 -11.52 -0.19
N ALA A 280 20.17 -10.96 -1.32
CA ALA A 280 21.06 -10.67 -2.45
C ALA A 280 22.08 -9.58 -2.09
N TYR A 281 21.64 -8.53 -1.40
CA TYR A 281 22.52 -7.45 -0.92
C TYR A 281 23.55 -7.97 0.09
N LEU A 282 23.12 -8.78 1.09
CA LEU A 282 24.01 -9.32 2.09
C LEU A 282 25.10 -10.23 1.46
N ARG A 283 24.71 -11.10 0.53
CA ARG A 283 25.67 -11.93 -0.24
C ARG A 283 26.66 -11.10 -1.04
N TRP A 284 26.19 -10.01 -1.66
CA TRP A 284 27.09 -9.11 -2.41
C TRP A 284 28.02 -8.35 -1.48
N ALA A 285 27.57 -7.97 -0.29
CA ALA A 285 28.34 -7.27 0.73
C ALA A 285 29.31 -8.19 1.52
N GLY A 286 29.29 -9.53 1.25
CA GLY A 286 30.19 -10.48 1.90
C GLY A 286 29.72 -11.03 3.24
N PHE A 287 28.40 -10.95 3.54
CA PHE A 287 27.76 -11.49 4.75
C PHE A 287 26.93 -12.73 4.45
#